data_71425e5b0e47b2f3fb7934365122d5a4
#
_entry.id   71425e5b0e47b2f3fb7934365122d5a4
#
_cell.length_a   1.000
_cell.length_b   1.000
_cell.length_c   1.000
_cell.angle_alpha   90.00
_cell.angle_beta   90.00
_cell.angle_gamma   90.00
#
_symmetry.space_group_name_H-M   'P 1'
#
loop_
_entity.id
_entity.type
_entity.pdbx_description
1 polymer ?
#
loop_
_entity_poly.entity_id
_entity_poly.type
_entity_poly.pdbx_seq_one_letter_code
_entity_poly.pdbx_strand_id
1 'polypeptide(L)'
;MKILSSKSSQGGRSSGAARMLMIAASVLIVTLHSSRATQADDTSITFLSKVAGASPFIRYLNFMVSPIANLKSVQFTVQPKLGSVTRPISATYSSGYLSSRGYLDSAGNLKVPVFGLYDGVTNSVTLSYVFRDNSSKQSLFSFVTGAFSDPCGYKQGTVVKARTLSTSLSYDFMLLKNSCSDFSPALMDTDGALRWVGTAGVSSVSSAFFDNAIYLGTGPQLIRIELDGAVSVVGDYSSIGVTGFHHNIDRGKYGLLLEVDTNTDLESVILEVDRRGGVRNGWNMAKIISDTMRAAGDDPSTFVRRGDDWFHNNAVTYRASDDSLIVSSRENFVIALDYRSGAIKWILGDTSKAWYQYPSLRQYALTVPTGGVAPIGQHAVSITYNDKLLLFDNGFPSFNQTPPGSERTFAVPRKYSLNLNNRTASQIFSYNRQIISQICSSVYEDAPDNYLVDYAVAGGYLSGNAFAEIVALQATGQRVFDYKYPTTFCGEIFNALPIHLEQLSFSTASPAFADTAP
;
A
#
# COMPACT_ATOMS: atom_id res chain seq x y z
N MET A 1 1.44 -60.66 -7.09
CA MET A 1 0.75 -61.95 -6.95
C MET A 1 -0.74 -61.71 -7.13
N LYS A 2 -1.22 -62.19 -8.28
CA LYS A 2 -2.57 -62.65 -8.65
C LYS A 2 -3.76 -61.74 -8.30
N ILE A 3 -4.40 -61.07 -9.27
CA ILE A 3 -5.18 -61.61 -10.43
C ILE A 3 -6.58 -62.09 -10.01
N LEU A 4 -7.52 -61.57 -10.72
CA LEU A 4 -8.68 -62.02 -11.49
C LEU A 4 -10.01 -61.48 -10.97
N SER A 5 -10.78 -60.74 -11.76
CA SER A 5 -11.66 -61.11 -12.91
C SER A 5 -12.94 -61.79 -12.39
N SER A 6 -14.11 -61.60 -12.86
CA SER A 6 -14.64 -61.47 -14.19
C SER A 6 -16.19 -61.40 -14.15
N LYS A 7 -16.75 -60.82 -15.19
CA LYS A 7 -17.86 -61.30 -16.05
C LYS A 7 -19.29 -61.43 -15.50
N SER A 8 -20.19 -60.75 -16.10
CA SER A 8 -21.09 -61.02 -17.28
C SER A 8 -22.33 -61.83 -16.87
N SER A 9 -23.50 -61.63 -17.32
CA SER A 9 -24.09 -61.67 -18.63
C SER A 9 -25.63 -61.48 -18.54
N GLN A 10 -26.17 -60.74 -19.47
CA GLN A 10 -27.16 -61.17 -20.50
C GLN A 10 -28.53 -61.70 -20.08
N GLY A 11 -29.50 -61.17 -20.79
CA GLY A 11 -30.64 -61.78 -21.43
C GLY A 11 -31.97 -61.48 -20.77
N GLY A 12 -33.04 -61.17 -21.42
CA GLY A 12 -33.42 -61.12 -22.79
C GLY A 12 -34.95 -61.02 -22.87
N ARG A 13 -35.45 -60.39 -23.92
CA ARG A 13 -36.69 -60.66 -24.66
C ARG A 13 -38.03 -60.80 -23.88
N SER A 14 -39.18 -60.32 -24.27
CA SER A 14 -39.72 -59.88 -25.57
C SER A 14 -41.23 -59.60 -25.41
N SER A 15 -41.82 -58.99 -26.42
CA SER A 15 -43.24 -58.95 -26.86
C SER A 15 -44.14 -58.06 -26.04
N GLY A 16 -44.98 -57.29 -26.60
CA GLY A 16 -45.48 -57.09 -27.91
C GLY A 16 -46.79 -56.31 -27.81
N ALA A 17 -47.03 -55.60 -28.85
CA ALA A 17 -48.34 -55.25 -29.40
C ALA A 17 -49.16 -54.05 -28.90
N ALA A 18 -49.29 -53.20 -29.84
CA ALA A 18 -50.51 -52.62 -30.45
C ALA A 18 -51.04 -51.27 -29.97
N ARG A 19 -50.82 -50.34 -30.89
CA ARG A 19 -51.73 -49.32 -31.41
C ARG A 19 -52.66 -48.57 -30.47
N MET A 20 -52.38 -47.24 -30.42
CA MET A 20 -53.44 -46.26 -30.76
C MET A 20 -52.85 -44.93 -31.20
N LEU A 21 -53.17 -44.57 -32.44
CA LEU A 21 -52.83 -43.29 -33.08
C LEU A 21 -53.72 -42.20 -32.48
N MET A 22 -53.23 -41.26 -31.75
CA MET A 22 -53.88 -39.97 -31.47
C MET A 22 -52.99 -38.86 -32.01
N ILE A 23 -53.49 -38.26 -33.09
CA ILE A 23 -52.97 -37.04 -33.66
C ILE A 23 -53.41 -35.90 -32.73
N ALA A 24 -52.49 -35.43 -31.91
CA ALA A 24 -52.63 -34.17 -31.19
C ALA A 24 -51.94 -33.07 -32.02
N ALA A 25 -52.74 -32.19 -32.60
CA ALA A 25 -52.24 -30.98 -33.25
C ALA A 25 -51.61 -30.08 -32.18
N SER A 26 -50.30 -30.07 -32.11
CA SER A 26 -49.56 -29.10 -31.29
C SER A 26 -49.59 -27.76 -32.00
N VAL A 27 -50.44 -26.84 -31.51
CA VAL A 27 -50.37 -25.42 -31.85
C VAL A 27 -49.07 -24.89 -31.29
N LEU A 28 -48.07 -24.69 -32.15
CA LEU A 28 -46.82 -24.01 -31.83
C LEU A 28 -47.14 -22.53 -31.65
N ILE A 29 -47.41 -22.10 -30.41
CA ILE A 29 -47.42 -20.68 -30.06
C ILE A 29 -45.97 -20.21 -30.11
N VAL A 30 -45.56 -19.68 -31.25
CA VAL A 30 -44.31 -18.90 -31.37
C VAL A 30 -44.57 -17.58 -30.64
N THR A 31 -44.22 -17.54 -29.35
CA THR A 31 -44.06 -16.27 -28.65
C THR A 31 -42.86 -15.58 -29.30
N LEU A 32 -43.13 -14.69 -30.22
CA LEU A 32 -42.19 -13.66 -30.65
C LEU A 32 -41.83 -12.84 -29.42
N HIS A 33 -40.77 -13.24 -28.74
CA HIS A 33 -40.06 -12.33 -27.89
C HIS A 33 -39.46 -11.27 -28.80
N SER A 34 -40.19 -10.17 -28.97
CA SER A 34 -39.60 -8.94 -29.46
C SER A 34 -38.49 -8.60 -28.44
N SER A 35 -37.26 -9.00 -28.73
CA SER A 35 -36.12 -8.32 -28.16
C SER A 35 -36.30 -6.85 -28.51
N ARG A 36 -36.81 -6.04 -27.57
CA ARG A 36 -36.63 -4.61 -27.64
C ARG A 36 -35.15 -4.42 -27.83
N ALA A 37 -34.73 -4.11 -29.05
CA ALA A 37 -33.46 -3.47 -29.27
C ALA A 37 -33.49 -2.28 -28.31
N THR A 38 -32.64 -2.29 -27.29
CA THR A 38 -32.43 -1.15 -26.41
C THR A 38 -32.04 -0.02 -27.34
N GLN A 39 -32.92 0.98 -27.44
CA GLN A 39 -32.68 2.15 -28.25
C GLN A 39 -31.41 2.76 -27.73
N ALA A 40 -30.37 2.89 -28.57
CA ALA A 40 -29.13 3.51 -28.17
C ALA A 40 -29.45 4.86 -27.53
N ASP A 41 -28.95 5.09 -26.33
CA ASP A 41 -29.14 6.35 -25.60
C ASP A 41 -28.83 7.53 -26.53
N ASP A 42 -29.75 8.46 -26.67
CA ASP A 42 -29.61 9.66 -27.50
C ASP A 42 -28.58 10.66 -26.95
N THR A 43 -27.90 10.31 -25.83
CA THR A 43 -26.89 11.14 -25.22
C THR A 43 -25.71 11.35 -26.17
N SER A 44 -25.51 12.58 -26.57
CA SER A 44 -24.35 12.99 -27.35
C SER A 44 -23.14 13.27 -26.43
N ILE A 45 -21.95 12.87 -26.90
CA ILE A 45 -20.68 13.15 -26.23
C ILE A 45 -19.75 13.73 -27.29
N THR A 46 -19.43 15.01 -27.15
CA THR A 46 -18.57 15.73 -28.09
C THR A 46 -17.25 16.05 -27.40
N PHE A 47 -16.15 15.58 -27.95
CA PHE A 47 -14.80 15.94 -27.48
C PHE A 47 -14.51 17.42 -27.82
N LEU A 48 -14.03 18.18 -26.83
CA LEU A 48 -13.71 19.60 -26.99
C LEU A 48 -12.19 19.85 -27.01
N SER A 49 -11.49 19.33 -25.99
CA SER A 49 -10.05 19.60 -25.87
C SER A 49 -9.36 18.63 -24.92
N LYS A 50 -8.03 18.63 -24.94
CA LYS A 50 -7.16 17.98 -23.96
C LYS A 50 -6.23 19.03 -23.34
N VAL A 51 -6.11 19.01 -22.00
CA VAL A 51 -5.30 19.97 -21.23
C VAL A 51 -4.30 19.22 -20.36
N ALA A 52 -3.06 19.72 -20.26
CA ALA A 52 -2.05 19.16 -19.37
C ALA A 52 -2.49 19.32 -17.91
N GLY A 53 -2.19 18.33 -17.07
CA GLY A 53 -2.33 18.40 -15.63
C GLY A 53 -1.11 19.02 -14.95
N ALA A 54 -1.04 18.88 -13.63
CA ALA A 54 0.05 19.41 -12.80
C ALA A 54 1.40 18.70 -13.03
N SER A 55 1.39 17.52 -13.64
CA SER A 55 2.57 16.78 -14.03
C SER A 55 2.34 16.08 -15.38
N PRO A 56 3.40 15.60 -16.06
CA PRO A 56 3.25 14.85 -17.32
C PRO A 56 2.40 13.59 -17.20
N PHE A 57 2.24 13.06 -16.01
CA PHE A 57 1.48 11.85 -15.69
C PHE A 57 -0.03 12.08 -15.59
N ILE A 58 -0.48 13.35 -15.72
CA ILE A 58 -1.88 13.76 -15.56
C ILE A 58 -2.34 14.53 -16.80
N ARG A 59 -3.55 14.24 -17.28
CA ARG A 59 -4.20 14.93 -18.40
C ARG A 59 -5.68 15.11 -18.09
N TYR A 60 -6.25 16.23 -18.52
CA TYR A 60 -7.71 16.43 -18.51
C TYR A 60 -8.26 16.34 -19.92
N LEU A 61 -9.31 15.55 -20.11
CA LEU A 61 -10.05 15.45 -21.36
C LEU A 61 -11.42 16.13 -21.17
N ASN A 62 -11.70 17.14 -22.00
CA ASN A 62 -12.91 17.94 -21.88
C ASN A 62 -13.93 17.57 -22.95
N PHE A 63 -15.20 17.50 -22.55
CA PHE A 63 -16.32 17.09 -23.39
C PHE A 63 -17.53 17.97 -23.13
N MET A 64 -18.45 17.97 -24.10
CA MET A 64 -19.84 18.35 -23.94
C MET A 64 -20.70 17.10 -23.94
N VAL A 65 -21.56 16.94 -22.92
CA VAL A 65 -22.49 15.82 -22.75
C VAL A 65 -23.93 16.34 -22.73
N SER A 66 -24.79 15.82 -23.59
CA SER A 66 -26.20 16.23 -23.65
C SER A 66 -27.12 15.06 -24.03
N PRO A 67 -28.20 14.79 -23.27
CA PRO A 67 -28.52 15.36 -21.97
C PRO A 67 -27.65 14.78 -20.83
N ILE A 68 -27.19 15.63 -19.95
CA ILE A 68 -26.34 15.29 -18.81
C ILE A 68 -27.03 14.32 -17.83
N ALA A 69 -28.36 14.40 -17.69
CA ALA A 69 -29.14 13.57 -16.76
C ALA A 69 -28.98 12.06 -17.04
N ASN A 70 -28.62 11.68 -18.25
CA ASN A 70 -28.45 10.29 -18.64
C ASN A 70 -27.11 9.72 -18.19
N LEU A 71 -26.09 10.54 -17.96
CA LEU A 71 -24.77 10.06 -17.59
C LEU A 71 -24.77 9.48 -16.17
N LYS A 72 -24.37 8.21 -16.03
CA LYS A 72 -24.23 7.48 -14.76
C LYS A 72 -22.80 7.53 -14.26
N SER A 73 -21.84 7.20 -15.13
CA SER A 73 -20.41 7.20 -14.80
C SER A 73 -19.53 7.30 -16.04
N VAL A 74 -18.28 7.68 -15.82
CA VAL A 74 -17.20 7.65 -16.81
C VAL A 74 -16.05 6.86 -16.25
N GLN A 75 -15.51 5.91 -17.02
CA GLN A 75 -14.30 5.18 -16.71
C GLN A 75 -13.22 5.58 -17.71
N PHE A 76 -12.02 5.83 -17.24
CA PHE A 76 -10.85 5.82 -18.10
C PHE A 76 -10.01 4.56 -17.87
N THR A 77 -9.28 4.15 -18.91
CA THR A 77 -8.30 3.07 -18.87
C THR A 77 -7.05 3.51 -19.63
N VAL A 78 -5.91 3.62 -18.93
CA VAL A 78 -4.60 3.87 -19.53
C VAL A 78 -3.99 2.51 -19.88
N GLN A 79 -3.81 2.26 -21.17
CA GLN A 79 -3.22 1.01 -21.63
C GLN A 79 -1.72 0.96 -21.32
N PRO A 80 -1.19 -0.20 -20.92
CA PRO A 80 0.25 -0.38 -20.80
C PRO A 80 0.98 -0.07 -22.11
N LYS A 81 2.22 0.45 -22.01
CA LYS A 81 3.07 0.64 -23.18
C LYS A 81 3.43 -0.71 -23.83
N LEU A 82 3.77 -0.70 -25.10
CA LEU A 82 4.19 -1.92 -25.79
C LEU A 82 5.35 -2.61 -25.07
N GLY A 83 5.20 -3.91 -24.81
CA GLY A 83 6.17 -4.74 -24.10
C GLY A 83 6.04 -4.72 -22.58
N SER A 84 5.16 -3.89 -22.01
CA SER A 84 4.83 -3.92 -20.58
C SER A 84 4.07 -5.19 -20.22
N VAL A 85 4.29 -5.67 -19.02
CA VAL A 85 3.58 -6.83 -18.43
C VAL A 85 2.63 -6.43 -17.30
N THR A 86 2.49 -5.12 -17.04
CA THR A 86 1.59 -4.60 -16.00
C THR A 86 0.15 -4.56 -16.50
N ARG A 87 -0.81 -4.65 -15.57
CA ARG A 87 -2.22 -4.42 -15.87
C ARG A 87 -2.45 -2.93 -16.19
N PRO A 88 -3.52 -2.60 -16.95
CA PRO A 88 -3.91 -1.21 -17.19
C PRO A 88 -4.25 -0.49 -15.88
N ILE A 89 -3.98 0.81 -15.82
CA ILE A 89 -4.56 1.69 -14.79
C ILE A 89 -5.96 2.06 -15.21
N SER A 90 -6.96 1.88 -14.34
CA SER A 90 -8.31 2.34 -14.63
C SER A 90 -8.98 2.98 -13.41
N ALA A 91 -9.84 3.97 -13.68
CA ALA A 91 -10.63 4.60 -12.65
C ALA A 91 -12.03 4.94 -13.17
N THR A 92 -13.03 4.66 -12.34
CA THR A 92 -14.43 4.96 -12.61
C THR A 92 -14.88 6.13 -11.73
N TYR A 93 -15.39 7.17 -12.36
CA TYR A 93 -15.99 8.32 -11.71
C TYR A 93 -17.50 8.25 -11.83
N SER A 94 -18.24 8.28 -10.72
CA SER A 94 -19.69 8.50 -10.76
C SER A 94 -20.01 9.94 -11.20
N SER A 95 -21.14 10.16 -11.86
CA SER A 95 -21.59 11.51 -12.23
C SER A 95 -21.73 12.42 -11.00
N GLY A 96 -22.17 11.86 -9.86
CA GLY A 96 -22.24 12.58 -8.60
C GLY A 96 -20.87 13.06 -8.11
N TYR A 97 -19.84 12.20 -8.17
CA TYR A 97 -18.48 12.60 -7.83
C TYR A 97 -17.94 13.70 -8.75
N LEU A 98 -18.13 13.53 -10.08
CA LEU A 98 -17.69 14.54 -11.05
C LEU A 98 -18.35 15.90 -10.79
N SER A 99 -19.65 15.92 -10.46
CA SER A 99 -20.35 17.15 -10.12
C SER A 99 -19.86 17.76 -8.80
N SER A 100 -19.65 16.95 -7.78
CA SER A 100 -19.16 17.45 -6.47
C SER A 100 -17.75 18.03 -6.54
N ARG A 101 -16.95 17.59 -7.52
CA ARG A 101 -15.60 18.12 -7.78
C ARG A 101 -15.58 19.26 -8.81
N GLY A 102 -16.73 19.68 -9.32
CA GLY A 102 -16.81 20.70 -10.38
C GLY A 102 -16.29 20.22 -11.74
N TYR A 103 -16.22 18.89 -11.95
CA TYR A 103 -15.80 18.28 -13.21
C TYR A 103 -16.96 18.02 -14.16
N LEU A 104 -18.19 18.15 -13.69
CA LEU A 104 -19.41 18.07 -14.47
C LEU A 104 -20.35 19.17 -14.01
N ASP A 105 -20.67 20.13 -14.91
CA ASP A 105 -21.60 21.21 -14.62
C ASP A 105 -23.00 20.98 -15.22
N SER A 106 -23.95 21.85 -14.87
CA SER A 106 -25.33 21.77 -15.35
C SER A 106 -25.48 22.10 -16.85
N ALA A 107 -24.50 22.71 -17.48
CA ALA A 107 -24.47 22.98 -18.92
C ALA A 107 -23.98 21.78 -19.74
N GLY A 108 -23.48 20.73 -19.07
CA GLY A 108 -22.97 19.53 -19.71
C GLY A 108 -21.47 19.57 -19.99
N ASN A 109 -20.73 20.55 -19.48
CA ASN A 109 -19.29 20.53 -19.56
C ASN A 109 -18.74 19.45 -18.64
N LEU A 110 -18.09 18.46 -19.24
CA LEU A 110 -17.46 17.34 -18.55
C LEU A 110 -15.95 17.42 -18.69
N LYS A 111 -15.25 17.45 -17.58
CA LYS A 111 -13.79 17.36 -17.47
C LYS A 111 -13.42 16.03 -16.84
N VAL A 112 -12.79 15.13 -17.59
CA VAL A 112 -12.37 13.82 -17.09
C VAL A 112 -10.89 13.88 -16.73
N PRO A 113 -10.52 13.77 -15.44
CA PRO A 113 -9.13 13.61 -15.05
C PRO A 113 -8.62 12.22 -15.45
N VAL A 114 -7.49 12.17 -16.13
CA VAL A 114 -6.77 10.95 -16.48
C VAL A 114 -5.39 11.01 -15.86
N PHE A 115 -5.05 10.06 -15.00
CA PHE A 115 -3.76 9.96 -14.33
C PHE A 115 -3.10 8.60 -14.60
N GLY A 116 -1.85 8.46 -14.17
CA GLY A 116 -1.10 7.23 -14.37
C GLY A 116 -0.59 7.07 -15.81
N LEU A 117 -0.41 8.18 -16.53
CA LEU A 117 0.18 8.21 -17.87
C LEU A 117 1.68 7.90 -17.79
N TYR A 118 2.27 7.48 -18.89
CA TYR A 118 3.72 7.48 -19.08
C TYR A 118 4.18 8.86 -19.55
N ASP A 119 5.35 9.30 -19.16
CA ASP A 119 5.93 10.57 -19.59
C ASP A 119 6.74 10.43 -20.89
N GLY A 120 6.79 11.48 -21.67
CA GLY A 120 7.63 11.59 -22.88
C GLY A 120 7.26 10.65 -24.03
N VAL A 121 6.13 9.93 -23.94
CA VAL A 121 5.72 8.93 -24.94
C VAL A 121 4.26 9.08 -25.33
N THR A 122 3.86 8.36 -26.38
CA THR A 122 2.46 8.22 -26.76
C THR A 122 1.74 7.30 -25.79
N ASN A 123 0.66 7.81 -25.20
CA ASN A 123 -0.26 7.07 -24.33
C ASN A 123 -1.54 6.73 -25.09
N SER A 124 -2.08 5.54 -24.86
CA SER A 124 -3.39 5.10 -25.33
C SER A 124 -4.37 5.06 -24.16
N VAL A 125 -5.46 5.81 -24.29
CA VAL A 125 -6.47 5.96 -23.22
C VAL A 125 -7.84 5.66 -23.80
N THR A 126 -8.54 4.69 -23.20
CA THR A 126 -9.96 4.41 -23.51
C THR A 126 -10.83 5.10 -22.48
N LEU A 127 -11.86 5.83 -22.92
CA LEU A 127 -12.96 6.29 -22.07
C LEU A 127 -14.19 5.45 -22.35
N SER A 128 -14.84 4.97 -21.29
CA SER A 128 -16.14 4.28 -21.33
C SER A 128 -17.17 5.11 -20.57
N TYR A 129 -18.22 5.52 -21.25
CA TYR A 129 -19.33 6.27 -20.67
C TYR A 129 -20.48 5.30 -20.45
N VAL A 130 -20.96 5.21 -19.21
CA VAL A 130 -22.10 4.36 -18.84
C VAL A 130 -23.29 5.25 -18.55
N PHE A 131 -24.43 4.93 -19.13
CA PHE A 131 -25.66 5.68 -18.98
C PHE A 131 -26.62 5.02 -17.98
N ARG A 132 -27.68 5.75 -17.57
CA ARG A 132 -28.62 5.27 -16.56
C ARG A 132 -29.47 4.09 -17.03
N ASP A 133 -29.66 3.93 -18.33
CA ASP A 133 -30.31 2.76 -18.96
C ASP A 133 -29.37 1.54 -19.04
N ASN A 134 -28.12 1.66 -18.54
CA ASN A 134 -27.01 0.71 -18.60
C ASN A 134 -26.46 0.49 -20.03
N SER A 135 -26.82 1.30 -21.01
CA SER A 135 -26.08 1.37 -22.27
C SER A 135 -24.69 2.01 -22.05
N SER A 136 -23.79 1.84 -23.01
CA SER A 136 -22.44 2.43 -22.93
C SER A 136 -21.95 2.90 -24.30
N LYS A 137 -21.09 3.92 -24.26
CA LYS A 137 -20.30 4.38 -25.41
C LYS A 137 -18.82 4.38 -25.04
N GLN A 138 -17.95 4.22 -26.04
CA GLN A 138 -16.50 4.27 -25.84
C GLN A 138 -15.85 5.24 -26.81
N SER A 139 -14.74 5.84 -26.35
CA SER A 139 -13.86 6.68 -27.16
C SER A 139 -12.42 6.32 -26.88
N LEU A 140 -11.61 6.25 -27.92
CA LEU A 140 -10.19 5.98 -27.84
C LEU A 140 -9.41 7.27 -28.10
N PHE A 141 -8.45 7.57 -27.26
CA PHE A 141 -7.56 8.71 -27.35
C PHE A 141 -6.11 8.26 -27.42
N SER A 142 -5.35 8.90 -28.29
CA SER A 142 -3.92 8.73 -28.38
C SER A 142 -3.25 10.11 -28.33
N PHE A 143 -2.28 10.29 -27.43
CA PHE A 143 -1.57 11.56 -27.30
C PHE A 143 -0.20 11.39 -26.64
N VAL A 144 0.73 12.27 -27.00
CA VAL A 144 2.05 12.35 -26.40
C VAL A 144 1.99 13.23 -25.14
N THR A 145 2.66 12.83 -24.09
CA THR A 145 2.90 13.60 -22.87
C THR A 145 4.26 14.29 -22.92
N GLY A 146 4.44 15.35 -22.12
CA GLY A 146 5.76 15.94 -21.90
C GLY A 146 6.71 14.98 -21.17
N ALA A 147 8.00 15.17 -21.33
CA ALA A 147 9.00 14.45 -20.54
C ALA A 147 9.03 14.99 -19.09
N PHE A 148 9.24 14.10 -18.13
CA PHE A 148 9.49 14.44 -16.74
C PHE A 148 11.00 14.57 -16.49
N SER A 149 11.39 15.67 -15.84
CA SER A 149 12.78 15.86 -15.42
C SER A 149 13.02 15.14 -14.08
N ASP A 150 13.26 13.88 -14.11
CA ASP A 150 13.41 12.97 -12.99
C ASP A 150 14.56 13.36 -12.02
N PRO A 151 14.32 14.16 -10.97
CA PRO A 151 15.39 14.63 -10.08
C PRO A 151 15.94 13.54 -9.17
N CYS A 152 15.18 12.46 -8.98
CA CYS A 152 15.56 11.33 -8.12
C CYS A 152 16.28 10.21 -8.88
N GLY A 153 16.43 10.32 -10.19
CA GLY A 153 17.21 9.37 -11.00
C GLY A 153 16.54 8.00 -11.21
N TYR A 154 15.24 7.87 -11.05
CA TYR A 154 14.55 6.58 -11.26
C TYR A 154 14.70 6.05 -12.68
N LYS A 155 14.79 6.92 -13.69
CA LYS A 155 15.03 6.55 -15.09
C LYS A 155 16.45 6.05 -15.35
N GLN A 156 17.38 6.27 -14.42
CA GLN A 156 18.77 5.81 -14.48
C GLN A 156 18.96 4.47 -13.78
N GLY A 157 17.88 3.84 -13.35
CA GLY A 157 17.91 2.55 -12.67
C GLY A 157 18.53 1.44 -13.52
N THR A 158 19.24 0.55 -12.85
CA THR A 158 19.80 -0.67 -13.46
C THR A 158 18.82 -1.81 -13.29
N VAL A 159 18.44 -2.44 -14.42
CA VAL A 159 17.61 -3.65 -14.41
C VAL A 159 18.53 -4.86 -14.21
N VAL A 160 18.52 -5.44 -12.99
CA VAL A 160 19.20 -6.70 -12.68
C VAL A 160 18.38 -7.88 -13.17
N LYS A 161 17.06 -7.80 -12.98
CA LYS A 161 16.09 -8.76 -13.49
C LYS A 161 14.81 -8.03 -13.86
N ALA A 162 14.40 -8.12 -15.12
CA ALA A 162 13.12 -7.60 -15.55
C ALA A 162 11.97 -8.54 -15.15
N ARG A 163 10.79 -7.98 -14.89
CA ARG A 163 9.53 -8.73 -14.80
C ARG A 163 9.18 -9.31 -16.18
N THR A 164 8.59 -10.49 -16.21
CA THR A 164 8.16 -11.17 -17.45
C THR A 164 6.74 -11.70 -17.31
N LEU A 165 6.08 -12.01 -18.42
CA LEU A 165 4.75 -12.61 -18.46
C LEU A 165 4.66 -13.98 -17.77
N SER A 166 5.78 -14.67 -17.59
CA SER A 166 5.83 -15.98 -16.90
C SER A 166 5.82 -15.86 -15.37
N THR A 167 5.86 -14.64 -14.83
CA THR A 167 5.84 -14.39 -13.39
C THR A 167 4.47 -13.91 -12.93
N SER A 168 4.10 -14.27 -11.71
CA SER A 168 2.84 -13.86 -11.08
C SER A 168 3.11 -12.99 -9.87
N LEU A 169 2.55 -11.77 -9.86
CA LEU A 169 2.49 -10.88 -8.71
C LEU A 169 1.04 -10.47 -8.46
N SER A 170 0.69 -10.28 -7.20
CA SER A 170 -0.63 -9.79 -6.82
C SER A 170 -0.81 -8.30 -7.15
N TYR A 171 0.27 -7.53 -7.24
CA TYR A 171 0.30 -6.09 -7.50
C TYR A 171 1.08 -5.75 -8.78
N ASP A 172 0.79 -4.58 -9.35
CA ASP A 172 1.48 -4.03 -10.53
C ASP A 172 2.08 -2.65 -10.30
N PHE A 173 1.77 -2.03 -9.17
CA PHE A 173 2.23 -0.68 -8.84
C PHE A 173 2.79 -0.62 -7.44
N MET A 174 3.69 0.34 -7.22
CA MET A 174 4.31 0.60 -5.92
C MET A 174 4.38 2.10 -5.65
N LEU A 175 4.15 2.45 -4.39
CA LEU A 175 4.42 3.77 -3.84
C LEU A 175 5.86 3.79 -3.38
N LEU A 176 6.66 4.72 -3.90
CA LEU A 176 8.02 4.99 -3.45
C LEU A 176 8.00 6.23 -2.56
N LYS A 177 8.26 6.02 -1.26
CA LYS A 177 8.40 7.11 -0.30
C LYS A 177 9.81 7.68 -0.43
N ASN A 178 9.91 8.96 -0.73
CA ASN A 178 11.19 9.61 -1.03
C ASN A 178 11.25 11.05 -0.46
N SER A 179 12.45 11.58 -0.36
CA SER A 179 12.72 12.97 -0.01
C SER A 179 13.78 13.60 -0.91
N CYS A 180 14.07 12.98 -2.05
CA CYS A 180 15.06 13.47 -3.03
C CYS A 180 14.57 14.68 -3.83
N SER A 181 13.28 15.02 -3.78
CA SER A 181 12.72 16.15 -4.51
C SER A 181 11.36 16.60 -3.96
N ASP A 182 10.91 17.77 -4.40
CA ASP A 182 9.58 18.32 -4.08
C ASP A 182 8.44 17.61 -4.83
N PHE A 183 8.74 16.54 -5.57
CA PHE A 183 7.77 15.67 -6.23
C PHE A 183 7.48 14.39 -5.44
N SER A 184 7.61 14.44 -4.10
CA SER A 184 7.34 13.30 -3.21
C SER A 184 5.83 13.08 -3.02
N PRO A 185 5.41 11.82 -2.87
CA PRO A 185 6.09 10.59 -3.25
C PRO A 185 5.96 10.28 -4.74
N ALA A 186 6.55 9.18 -5.20
CA ALA A 186 6.41 8.71 -6.58
C ALA A 186 5.60 7.40 -6.66
N LEU A 187 4.86 7.20 -7.74
CA LEU A 187 4.26 5.92 -8.09
C LEU A 187 4.98 5.34 -9.30
N MET A 188 5.36 4.08 -9.18
CA MET A 188 6.08 3.34 -10.21
C MET A 188 5.35 2.03 -10.51
N ASP A 189 5.37 1.60 -11.77
CA ASP A 189 4.91 0.26 -12.11
C ASP A 189 6.02 -0.79 -11.96
N THR A 190 5.63 -2.05 -11.95
CA THR A 190 6.56 -3.17 -11.77
C THR A 190 7.45 -3.46 -12.98
N ASP A 191 7.33 -2.70 -14.04
CA ASP A 191 8.31 -2.64 -15.16
C ASP A 191 9.35 -1.53 -14.96
N GLY A 192 9.28 -0.79 -13.83
CA GLY A 192 10.21 0.29 -13.49
C GLY A 192 9.89 1.64 -14.13
N ALA A 193 8.68 1.83 -14.69
CA ALA A 193 8.29 3.11 -15.26
C ALA A 193 7.54 3.97 -14.23
N LEU A 194 7.91 5.26 -14.12
CA LEU A 194 7.15 6.23 -13.35
C LEU A 194 5.73 6.39 -13.94
N ARG A 195 4.74 6.46 -13.07
CA ARG A 195 3.33 6.60 -13.44
C ARG A 195 2.65 7.80 -12.77
N TRP A 196 3.25 8.37 -11.77
CA TRP A 196 2.75 9.54 -11.06
C TRP A 196 3.81 10.09 -10.11
N VAL A 197 3.74 11.37 -9.78
CA VAL A 197 4.60 12.04 -8.79
C VAL A 197 3.78 13.05 -8.01
N GLY A 198 4.20 13.34 -6.78
CA GLY A 198 3.58 14.34 -5.92
C GLY A 198 3.54 15.72 -6.56
N THR A 199 2.47 16.46 -6.29
CA THR A 199 2.20 17.79 -6.88
C THR A 199 2.11 18.88 -5.83
N ALA A 200 2.41 18.55 -4.57
CA ALA A 200 2.32 19.51 -3.46
C ALA A 200 3.53 20.44 -3.33
N GLY A 201 4.61 20.18 -4.06
CA GLY A 201 5.86 20.94 -3.89
C GLY A 201 6.55 20.66 -2.56
N VAL A 202 6.45 19.44 -2.05
CA VAL A 202 6.95 19.04 -0.72
C VAL A 202 7.85 17.81 -0.85
N SER A 203 8.99 17.87 -0.19
CA SER A 203 9.90 16.74 0.00
C SER A 203 9.61 16.09 1.37
N SER A 204 9.08 14.87 1.38
CA SER A 204 8.78 14.12 2.61
C SER A 204 8.64 12.64 2.37
N VAL A 205 9.23 11.84 3.24
CA VAL A 205 9.08 10.37 3.26
C VAL A 205 7.77 9.93 3.91
N SER A 206 7.20 10.77 4.79
CA SER A 206 5.99 10.46 5.55
C SER A 206 4.75 10.51 4.66
N SER A 207 4.46 9.41 3.98
CA SER A 207 3.36 9.34 3.03
C SER A 207 2.63 7.99 3.06
N ALA A 208 1.37 7.98 2.59
CA ALA A 208 0.57 6.78 2.42
C ALA A 208 -0.37 6.91 1.21
N PHE A 209 -0.66 5.78 0.55
CA PHE A 209 -1.77 5.66 -0.38
C PHE A 209 -3.00 5.15 0.39
N PHE A 210 -4.01 5.98 0.49
CA PHE A 210 -5.22 5.68 1.25
C PHE A 210 -6.42 6.37 0.62
N ASP A 211 -7.56 5.69 0.53
CA ASP A 211 -8.81 6.26 0.03
C ASP A 211 -8.66 6.91 -1.37
N ASN A 212 -7.98 6.21 -2.28
CA ASN A 212 -7.67 6.63 -3.66
C ASN A 212 -6.91 7.96 -3.78
N ALA A 213 -6.13 8.33 -2.77
CA ALA A 213 -5.31 9.53 -2.75
C ALA A 213 -3.99 9.28 -2.01
N ILE A 214 -3.07 10.21 -2.15
CA ILE A 214 -1.84 10.25 -1.35
C ILE A 214 -2.06 11.18 -0.16
N TYR A 215 -1.69 10.70 1.03
CA TYR A 215 -1.56 11.52 2.22
C TYR A 215 -0.08 11.76 2.49
N LEU A 216 0.28 12.97 2.86
CA LEU A 216 1.67 13.40 3.05
C LEU A 216 1.78 14.31 4.26
N GLY A 217 2.74 14.02 5.16
CA GLY A 217 3.08 14.87 6.30
C GLY A 217 4.07 15.97 5.91
N THR A 218 3.82 17.22 6.32
CA THR A 218 4.72 18.35 6.10
C THR A 218 4.62 19.37 7.23
N GLY A 219 5.74 19.62 7.95
CA GLY A 219 5.68 20.36 9.20
C GLY A 219 4.61 19.76 10.12
N PRO A 220 3.71 20.53 10.75
CA PRO A 220 2.62 20.01 11.58
C PRO A 220 1.38 19.59 10.79
N GLN A 221 1.39 19.66 9.45
CA GLN A 221 0.21 19.46 8.61
C GLN A 221 0.19 18.11 7.93
N LEU A 222 -0.99 17.49 7.89
CA LEU A 222 -1.33 16.39 7.02
C LEU A 222 -2.04 16.94 5.78
N ILE A 223 -1.47 16.73 4.61
CA ILE A 223 -2.06 17.10 3.33
C ILE A 223 -2.55 15.87 2.58
N ARG A 224 -3.56 16.06 1.73
CA ARG A 224 -4.09 15.08 0.80
C ARG A 224 -3.83 15.54 -0.63
N ILE A 225 -3.25 14.68 -1.44
CA ILE A 225 -2.97 14.91 -2.85
C ILE A 225 -3.83 13.91 -3.64
N GLU A 226 -4.79 14.42 -4.38
CA GLU A 226 -5.61 13.60 -5.27
C GLU A 226 -4.78 13.09 -6.46
N LEU A 227 -5.14 11.96 -7.03
CA LEU A 227 -4.42 11.42 -8.19
C LEU A 227 -4.49 12.31 -9.43
N ASP A 228 -5.44 13.25 -9.48
CA ASP A 228 -5.52 14.30 -10.51
C ASP A 228 -4.62 15.52 -10.22
N GLY A 229 -3.88 15.49 -9.11
CA GLY A 229 -2.92 16.50 -8.71
C GLY A 229 -3.48 17.62 -7.84
N ALA A 230 -4.77 17.60 -7.46
CA ALA A 230 -5.33 18.59 -6.53
C ALA A 230 -4.82 18.34 -5.11
N VAL A 231 -4.45 19.42 -4.41
CA VAL A 231 -3.89 19.38 -3.05
C VAL A 231 -4.83 20.07 -2.07
N SER A 232 -4.98 19.49 -0.88
CA SER A 232 -5.74 20.07 0.23
C SER A 232 -5.12 19.73 1.58
N VAL A 233 -5.27 20.62 2.56
CA VAL A 233 -4.90 20.36 3.96
C VAL A 233 -6.03 19.58 4.61
N VAL A 234 -5.70 18.43 5.22
CA VAL A 234 -6.64 17.57 5.94
C VAL A 234 -6.67 17.92 7.43
N GLY A 235 -5.52 18.21 8.01
CA GLY A 235 -5.39 18.60 9.42
C GLY A 235 -4.12 19.40 9.67
N ASP A 236 -4.17 20.26 10.68
CA ASP A 236 -3.03 20.98 11.24
C ASP A 236 -3.00 20.70 12.75
N TYR A 237 -1.91 20.09 13.20
CA TYR A 237 -1.75 19.59 14.57
C TYR A 237 -0.82 20.47 15.42
N SER A 238 -0.45 21.65 14.96
CA SER A 238 0.37 22.61 15.70
C SER A 238 -0.23 22.99 17.06
N SER A 239 -1.57 23.10 17.14
CA SER A 239 -2.29 23.45 18.36
C SER A 239 -2.20 22.40 19.47
N ILE A 240 -1.84 21.17 19.13
CA ILE A 240 -1.58 20.07 20.08
C ILE A 240 -0.10 19.74 20.25
N GLY A 241 0.77 20.67 19.77
CA GLY A 241 2.21 20.61 19.97
C GLY A 241 2.99 19.79 18.95
N VAL A 242 2.38 19.33 17.86
CA VAL A 242 3.10 18.67 16.76
C VAL A 242 3.96 19.68 16.02
N THR A 243 5.22 19.33 15.79
CA THR A 243 6.22 20.15 15.08
C THR A 243 6.57 19.60 13.71
N GLY A 244 6.43 18.28 13.53
CA GLY A 244 6.77 17.62 12.27
C GLY A 244 6.22 16.21 12.18
N PHE A 245 6.35 15.66 10.97
CA PHE A 245 6.15 14.24 10.68
C PHE A 245 7.50 13.62 10.36
N HIS A 246 7.64 12.34 10.71
CA HIS A 246 8.81 11.56 10.35
C HIS A 246 8.40 10.16 9.87
N HIS A 247 9.32 9.45 9.21
CA HIS A 247 9.23 8.06 8.74
C HIS A 247 7.96 7.71 7.98
N ASN A 248 6.87 7.30 8.66
CA ASN A 248 5.73 6.68 8.01
C ASN A 248 4.39 7.37 8.34
N ILE A 249 3.46 7.18 7.42
CA ILE A 249 2.02 7.22 7.67
C ILE A 249 1.50 5.84 7.30
N ASP A 250 0.77 5.19 8.21
CA ASP A 250 0.25 3.86 8.03
C ASP A 250 -1.27 3.79 8.26
N ARG A 251 -1.90 2.69 7.84
CA ARG A 251 -3.33 2.49 8.07
C ARG A 251 -3.59 2.10 9.51
N GLY A 252 -4.49 2.81 10.17
CA GLY A 252 -4.95 2.55 11.53
C GLY A 252 -6.34 1.90 11.59
N LYS A 253 -6.86 1.82 12.81
CA LYS A 253 -8.20 1.28 13.09
C LYS A 253 -9.31 2.18 12.56
N TYR A 254 -9.18 3.49 12.69
CA TYR A 254 -10.19 4.48 12.30
C TYR A 254 -9.75 5.39 11.14
N GLY A 255 -8.52 5.29 10.68
CA GLY A 255 -8.00 6.10 9.60
C GLY A 255 -6.51 5.92 9.40
N LEU A 256 -5.74 6.94 9.68
CA LEU A 256 -4.30 6.95 9.49
C LEU A 256 -3.57 7.07 10.83
N LEU A 257 -2.53 6.26 10.99
CA LEU A 257 -1.53 6.37 12.04
C LEU A 257 -0.41 7.29 11.56
N LEU A 258 -0.14 8.32 12.33
CA LEU A 258 0.84 9.36 12.03
C LEU A 258 1.99 9.28 13.03
N GLU A 259 3.21 9.18 12.55
CA GLU A 259 4.41 9.28 13.36
C GLU A 259 4.82 10.76 13.41
N VAL A 260 4.83 11.36 14.60
CA VAL A 260 5.00 12.80 14.75
C VAL A 260 6.01 13.19 15.82
N ASP A 261 6.68 14.30 15.59
CA ASP A 261 7.51 15.00 16.56
C ASP A 261 6.69 16.04 17.30
N THR A 262 7.06 16.29 18.54
CA THR A 262 6.51 17.39 19.34
C THR A 262 7.64 18.24 19.93
N ASN A 263 7.29 19.36 20.55
CA ASN A 263 8.27 20.23 21.20
C ASN A 263 9.10 19.54 22.31
N THR A 264 8.63 18.40 22.83
CA THR A 264 9.25 17.71 23.97
C THR A 264 9.66 16.29 23.68
N ASP A 265 9.12 15.69 22.65
CA ASP A 265 9.30 14.27 22.34
C ASP A 265 9.62 14.09 20.86
N LEU A 266 10.86 13.72 20.59
CA LEU A 266 11.36 13.43 19.26
C LEU A 266 11.10 11.94 18.95
N GLU A 267 10.56 11.65 17.77
CA GLU A 267 10.35 10.30 17.22
C GLU A 267 9.80 9.27 18.24
N SER A 268 8.81 9.72 19.04
CA SER A 268 8.22 8.87 20.09
C SER A 268 6.73 9.12 20.33
N VAL A 269 6.07 9.83 19.42
CA VAL A 269 4.63 10.11 19.50
C VAL A 269 3.91 9.59 18.26
N ILE A 270 2.79 8.91 18.48
CA ILE A 270 1.90 8.42 17.42
C ILE A 270 0.52 9.04 17.62
N LEU A 271 -0.08 9.53 16.56
CA LEU A 271 -1.48 9.95 16.51
C LEU A 271 -2.28 9.05 15.57
N GLU A 272 -3.53 8.78 15.87
CA GLU A 272 -4.47 8.27 14.90
C GLU A 272 -5.50 9.33 14.54
N VAL A 273 -5.68 9.55 13.24
CA VAL A 273 -6.63 10.54 12.71
C VAL A 273 -7.62 9.88 11.76
N ASP A 274 -8.84 10.40 11.73
CA ASP A 274 -9.84 9.98 10.76
C ASP A 274 -9.62 10.64 9.37
N ARG A 275 -10.45 10.29 8.40
CA ARG A 275 -10.39 10.84 7.03
C ARG A 275 -10.50 12.35 6.93
N ARG A 276 -11.04 13.01 7.96
CA ARG A 276 -11.22 14.47 8.02
C ARG A 276 -10.10 15.14 8.81
N GLY A 277 -9.09 14.37 9.24
CA GLY A 277 -7.98 14.87 10.05
C GLY A 277 -8.29 15.00 11.55
N GLY A 278 -9.48 14.57 11.99
CA GLY A 278 -9.83 14.59 13.40
C GLY A 278 -9.05 13.55 14.19
N VAL A 279 -8.33 13.97 15.25
CA VAL A 279 -7.58 13.06 16.13
C VAL A 279 -8.53 12.14 16.85
N ARG A 280 -8.30 10.84 16.76
CA ARG A 280 -9.08 9.76 17.39
C ARG A 280 -8.41 9.18 18.61
N ASN A 281 -7.09 9.04 18.56
CA ASN A 281 -6.27 8.56 19.67
C ASN A 281 -4.84 9.11 19.55
N GLY A 282 -4.06 8.97 20.64
CA GLY A 282 -2.65 9.35 20.67
C GLY A 282 -1.87 8.55 21.71
N TRP A 283 -0.66 8.17 21.36
CA TRP A 283 0.25 7.42 22.22
C TRP A 283 1.59 8.13 22.29
N ASN A 284 1.97 8.49 23.53
CA ASN A 284 3.30 9.05 23.81
C ASN A 284 4.14 7.94 24.46
N MET A 285 5.11 7.43 23.72
CA MET A 285 5.93 6.30 24.15
C MET A 285 6.80 6.65 25.35
N ALA A 286 7.27 7.89 25.45
CA ALA A 286 8.04 8.34 26.61
C ALA A 286 7.21 8.27 27.90
N LYS A 287 5.94 8.69 27.82
CA LYS A 287 5.02 8.59 28.97
C LYS A 287 4.68 7.13 29.30
N ILE A 288 4.28 6.35 28.30
CA ILE A 288 3.84 4.94 28.49
C ILE A 288 4.94 4.11 29.12
N ILE A 289 6.16 4.20 28.57
CA ILE A 289 7.31 3.42 29.05
C ILE A 289 7.75 3.90 30.44
N SER A 290 7.85 5.22 30.65
CA SER A 290 8.21 5.76 31.97
C SER A 290 7.23 5.35 33.06
N ASP A 291 5.93 5.43 32.79
CA ASP A 291 4.92 5.06 33.77
C ASP A 291 4.95 3.55 34.09
N THR A 292 5.15 2.71 33.07
CA THR A 292 5.32 1.26 33.25
C THR A 292 6.56 0.93 34.10
N MET A 293 7.69 1.59 33.82
CA MET A 293 8.94 1.39 34.57
C MET A 293 8.77 1.80 36.03
N ARG A 294 8.25 2.99 36.29
CA ARG A 294 8.02 3.49 37.67
C ARG A 294 7.05 2.62 38.46
N ALA A 295 5.95 2.17 37.81
CA ALA A 295 4.96 1.31 38.46
C ALA A 295 5.55 -0.03 38.91
N ALA A 296 6.62 -0.51 38.28
CA ALA A 296 7.34 -1.73 38.63
C ALA A 296 8.62 -1.48 39.44
N GLY A 297 8.91 -0.23 39.83
CA GLY A 297 10.03 0.14 40.68
C GLY A 297 11.36 0.42 39.95
N ASP A 298 11.37 0.47 38.61
CA ASP A 298 12.53 0.86 37.83
C ASP A 298 12.59 2.38 37.63
N ASP A 299 13.80 2.95 37.61
CA ASP A 299 14.03 4.35 37.23
C ASP A 299 14.13 4.50 35.71
N PRO A 300 13.21 5.24 35.05
CA PRO A 300 13.27 5.44 33.62
C PRO A 300 14.32 6.47 33.15
N SER A 301 14.91 7.26 34.05
CA SER A 301 15.65 8.49 33.69
C SER A 301 16.84 8.26 32.75
N THR A 302 17.46 7.09 32.81
CA THR A 302 18.60 6.73 31.94
C THR A 302 18.18 6.08 30.63
N PHE A 303 16.97 5.55 30.57
CA PHE A 303 16.44 4.86 29.38
C PHE A 303 15.56 5.78 28.53
N VAL A 304 14.62 6.51 29.15
CA VAL A 304 13.70 7.43 28.48
C VAL A 304 14.25 8.85 28.57
N ARG A 305 14.83 9.34 27.48
CA ARG A 305 15.45 10.67 27.41
C ARG A 305 14.64 11.57 26.49
N ARG A 306 13.65 12.24 27.07
CA ARG A 306 12.79 13.19 26.31
C ARG A 306 13.64 14.30 25.70
N GLY A 307 13.35 14.66 24.45
CA GLY A 307 14.13 15.62 23.68
C GLY A 307 15.31 15.01 22.90
N ASP A 308 15.75 13.80 23.26
CA ASP A 308 16.69 13.01 22.47
C ASP A 308 15.94 12.01 21.59
N ASP A 309 16.57 11.53 20.52
CA ASP A 309 16.09 10.44 19.69
C ASP A 309 16.37 9.06 20.34
N TRP A 310 15.81 8.84 21.52
CA TRP A 310 16.03 7.63 22.34
C TRP A 310 15.20 6.43 21.90
N PHE A 311 14.08 6.68 21.23
CA PHE A 311 13.10 5.67 20.85
C PHE A 311 13.13 5.39 19.35
N HIS A 312 13.10 6.42 18.54
CA HIS A 312 13.14 6.36 17.07
C HIS A 312 12.05 5.45 16.52
N ASN A 313 10.77 5.81 16.71
CA ASN A 313 9.71 5.06 16.05
C ASN A 313 9.75 5.30 14.54
N ASN A 314 9.74 4.23 13.79
CA ASN A 314 9.95 4.26 12.34
C ASN A 314 8.92 3.44 11.54
N ALA A 315 7.99 2.81 12.23
CA ALA A 315 6.82 2.17 11.66
C ALA A 315 5.81 1.88 12.76
N VAL A 316 4.54 1.99 12.43
CA VAL A 316 3.42 1.66 13.32
C VAL A 316 2.35 0.91 12.53
N THR A 317 1.71 -0.08 13.13
CA THR A 317 0.62 -0.82 12.49
C THR A 317 -0.45 -1.21 13.50
N TYR A 318 -1.68 -1.34 13.03
CA TYR A 318 -2.79 -1.84 13.84
C TYR A 318 -3.05 -3.32 13.57
N ARG A 319 -3.14 -4.12 14.63
CA ARG A 319 -3.48 -5.54 14.56
C ARG A 319 -4.89 -5.75 15.09
N ALA A 320 -5.81 -6.15 14.20
CA ALA A 320 -7.23 -6.29 14.53
C ALA A 320 -7.54 -7.51 15.41
N SER A 321 -6.79 -8.60 15.27
CA SER A 321 -7.08 -9.89 15.94
C SER A 321 -7.05 -9.81 17.48
N ASP A 322 -6.29 -8.87 18.04
CA ASP A 322 -6.16 -8.67 19.49
C ASP A 322 -6.23 -7.21 19.92
N ASP A 323 -6.71 -6.33 19.03
CA ASP A 323 -6.84 -4.88 19.26
C ASP A 323 -5.54 -4.25 19.77
N SER A 324 -4.46 -4.45 19.02
CA SER A 324 -3.12 -3.95 19.37
C SER A 324 -2.63 -2.88 18.42
N LEU A 325 -2.00 -1.84 18.99
CA LEU A 325 -1.08 -0.97 18.28
C LEU A 325 0.31 -1.55 18.37
N ILE A 326 0.97 -1.81 17.24
CA ILE A 326 2.34 -2.34 17.20
C ILE A 326 3.26 -1.26 16.67
N VAL A 327 4.29 -0.94 17.43
CA VAL A 327 5.24 0.14 17.15
C VAL A 327 6.65 -0.43 17.03
N SER A 328 7.35 -0.06 15.98
CA SER A 328 8.77 -0.37 15.80
C SER A 328 9.61 0.79 16.33
N SER A 329 10.46 0.50 17.28
CA SER A 329 11.53 1.39 17.75
C SER A 329 12.88 0.88 17.24
N ARG A 330 13.51 1.63 16.34
CA ARG A 330 14.83 1.28 15.81
C ARG A 330 15.87 1.10 16.93
N GLU A 331 15.83 2.00 17.90
CA GLU A 331 16.78 2.01 18.99
C GLU A 331 16.58 0.84 19.96
N ASN A 332 15.36 0.33 20.09
CA ASN A 332 15.04 -0.60 21.17
C ASN A 332 14.48 -1.94 20.69
N PHE A 333 13.22 -1.97 20.20
CA PHE A 333 12.43 -3.19 20.02
C PHE A 333 11.20 -2.95 19.11
N VAL A 334 10.44 -4.00 18.86
CA VAL A 334 9.03 -3.92 18.47
C VAL A 334 8.18 -4.09 19.73
N ILE A 335 7.23 -3.19 19.96
CA ILE A 335 6.35 -3.20 21.12
C ILE A 335 4.88 -3.22 20.69
N ALA A 336 4.06 -4.01 21.34
CA ALA A 336 2.62 -3.96 21.19
C ALA A 336 1.96 -3.36 22.43
N LEU A 337 1.04 -2.45 22.17
CA LEU A 337 0.21 -1.82 23.17
C LEU A 337 -1.24 -2.27 22.98
N ASP A 338 -1.98 -2.38 24.08
CA ASP A 338 -3.43 -2.39 24.01
C ASP A 338 -3.89 -1.06 23.39
N TYR A 339 -4.67 -1.15 22.32
CA TYR A 339 -5.04 0.03 21.53
C TYR A 339 -5.74 1.10 22.35
N ARG A 340 -6.60 0.70 23.29
CA ARG A 340 -7.42 1.63 24.06
C ARG A 340 -6.71 2.20 25.28
N SER A 341 -6.04 1.34 26.03
CA SER A 341 -5.43 1.73 27.32
C SER A 341 -3.98 2.18 27.19
N GLY A 342 -3.29 1.83 26.09
CA GLY A 342 -1.85 2.03 25.92
C GLY A 342 -1.00 1.10 26.79
N ALA A 343 -1.58 0.12 27.48
CA ALA A 343 -0.84 -0.83 28.29
C ALA A 343 0.04 -1.75 27.41
N ILE A 344 1.27 -2.01 27.85
CA ILE A 344 2.18 -2.89 27.12
C ILE A 344 1.66 -4.33 27.16
N LYS A 345 1.51 -4.96 25.99
CA LYS A 345 1.09 -6.36 25.83
C LYS A 345 2.29 -7.29 25.68
N TRP A 346 3.23 -6.94 24.81
CA TRP A 346 4.47 -7.70 24.57
C TRP A 346 5.56 -6.84 23.93
N ILE A 347 6.80 -7.32 24.04
CA ILE A 347 7.99 -6.73 23.43
C ILE A 347 8.76 -7.84 22.68
N LEU A 348 9.18 -7.55 21.45
CA LEU A 348 10.04 -8.42 20.64
C LEU A 348 11.29 -7.63 20.21
N GLY A 349 12.47 -8.09 20.58
CA GLY A 349 13.73 -7.44 20.24
C GLY A 349 14.96 -8.18 20.75
N ASP A 350 16.12 -7.66 20.41
CA ASP A 350 17.40 -8.17 20.88
C ASP A 350 17.56 -7.97 22.39
N THR A 351 17.74 -9.06 23.13
CA THR A 351 17.89 -9.06 24.59
C THR A 351 19.25 -8.55 25.07
N SER A 352 20.18 -8.29 24.18
CA SER A 352 21.46 -7.64 24.51
C SER A 352 21.38 -6.11 24.51
N LYS A 353 20.25 -5.52 24.07
CA LYS A 353 19.99 -4.07 24.13
C LYS A 353 19.63 -3.60 25.54
N ALA A 354 19.75 -2.28 25.78
CA ALA A 354 19.52 -1.61 27.07
C ALA A 354 18.19 -1.95 27.73
N TRP A 355 17.10 -2.05 26.96
CA TRP A 355 15.76 -2.29 27.49
C TRP A 355 15.62 -3.57 28.31
N TYR A 356 16.41 -4.60 27.99
CA TYR A 356 16.31 -5.91 28.64
C TYR A 356 16.89 -5.92 30.06
N GLN A 357 17.67 -4.90 30.42
CA GLN A 357 18.20 -4.72 31.78
C GLN A 357 17.10 -4.40 32.79
N TYR A 358 15.98 -3.80 32.35
CA TYR A 358 14.88 -3.36 33.20
C TYR A 358 13.86 -4.47 33.38
N PRO A 359 13.66 -5.00 34.61
CA PRO A 359 12.65 -6.01 34.91
C PRO A 359 11.23 -5.59 34.49
N SER A 360 10.91 -4.31 34.62
CA SER A 360 9.63 -3.69 34.20
C SER A 360 9.32 -3.85 32.72
N LEU A 361 10.32 -3.91 31.85
CA LEU A 361 10.18 -4.10 30.41
C LEU A 361 10.40 -5.56 30.01
N ARG A 362 11.41 -6.19 30.59
CA ARG A 362 11.76 -7.59 30.31
C ARG A 362 10.61 -8.57 30.58
N GLN A 363 9.76 -8.30 31.55
CA GLN A 363 8.56 -9.12 31.83
C GLN A 363 7.62 -9.26 30.61
N TYR A 364 7.65 -8.33 29.65
CA TYR A 364 6.85 -8.35 28.43
C TYR A 364 7.54 -9.04 27.24
N ALA A 365 8.77 -9.47 27.40
CA ALA A 365 9.56 -10.06 26.32
C ALA A 365 8.90 -11.31 25.72
N LEU A 366 8.86 -11.39 24.39
CA LEU A 366 8.59 -12.63 23.66
C LEU A 366 9.91 -13.36 23.44
N THR A 367 9.87 -14.69 23.61
CA THR A 367 11.01 -15.54 23.31
C THR A 367 10.99 -15.93 21.83
N VAL A 368 12.12 -15.78 21.15
CA VAL A 368 12.33 -16.34 19.82
C VAL A 368 12.91 -17.75 19.99
N PRO A 369 12.20 -18.82 19.56
CA PRO A 369 12.70 -20.18 19.71
C PRO A 369 14.00 -20.43 18.95
N THR A 370 14.73 -21.46 19.34
CA THR A 370 15.98 -21.91 18.69
C THR A 370 15.79 -22.06 17.18
N GLY A 371 16.70 -21.52 16.40
CA GLY A 371 16.64 -21.48 14.93
C GLY A 371 16.01 -20.19 14.37
N GLY A 372 15.34 -19.39 15.21
CA GLY A 372 14.89 -18.04 14.87
C GLY A 372 15.86 -16.97 15.33
N VAL A 373 15.67 -15.76 14.86
CA VAL A 373 16.52 -14.58 15.17
C VAL A 373 15.62 -13.42 15.61
N ALA A 374 15.93 -12.78 16.72
CA ALA A 374 15.25 -11.55 17.15
C ALA A 374 15.64 -10.36 16.26
N PRO A 375 14.73 -9.42 15.95
CA PRO A 375 15.04 -8.27 15.10
C PRO A 375 15.95 -7.27 15.81
N ILE A 376 16.79 -6.57 15.04
CA ILE A 376 17.69 -5.52 15.51
C ILE A 376 17.63 -4.32 14.57
N GLY A 377 17.36 -3.12 15.09
CA GLY A 377 17.34 -1.90 14.30
C GLY A 377 16.32 -1.90 13.16
N GLN A 378 15.25 -2.65 13.33
CA GLN A 378 14.26 -2.97 12.32
C GLN A 378 13.45 -1.75 11.87
N HIS A 379 12.90 -1.85 10.62
CA HIS A 379 12.00 -0.89 10.00
C HIS A 379 10.75 -1.60 9.44
N ALA A 380 9.77 -0.82 9.00
CA ALA A 380 8.61 -1.24 8.21
C ALA A 380 7.83 -2.42 8.85
N VAL A 381 7.54 -2.31 10.16
CA VAL A 381 6.68 -3.31 10.82
C VAL A 381 5.28 -3.28 10.22
N SER A 382 4.74 -4.46 9.89
CA SER A 382 3.40 -4.61 9.36
C SER A 382 2.78 -5.93 9.80
N ILE A 383 1.45 -6.03 9.70
CA ILE A 383 0.70 -7.27 9.90
C ILE A 383 0.28 -7.80 8.54
N THR A 384 0.64 -9.05 8.24
CA THR A 384 0.33 -9.71 6.97
C THR A 384 -1.12 -10.16 6.92
N TYR A 385 -1.57 -10.55 5.73
CA TYR A 385 -2.91 -11.07 5.48
C TYR A 385 -3.29 -12.26 6.41
N ASN A 386 -2.31 -13.08 6.78
CA ASN A 386 -2.50 -14.24 7.68
C ASN A 386 -2.18 -13.91 9.16
N ASP A 387 -2.29 -12.64 9.57
CA ASP A 387 -2.06 -12.18 10.95
C ASP A 387 -0.65 -12.50 11.47
N LYS A 388 0.37 -12.33 10.61
CA LYS A 388 1.78 -12.50 11.01
C LYS A 388 2.47 -11.15 11.08
N LEU A 389 3.42 -11.04 11.99
CA LEU A 389 4.28 -9.87 12.10
C LEU A 389 5.38 -9.95 11.04
N LEU A 390 5.42 -8.97 10.15
CA LEU A 390 6.44 -8.82 9.11
C LEU A 390 7.24 -7.55 9.38
N LEU A 391 8.55 -7.60 9.17
CA LEU A 391 9.43 -6.45 9.35
C LEU A 391 10.73 -6.62 8.54
N PHE A 392 11.38 -5.50 8.27
CA PHE A 392 12.72 -5.46 7.70
C PHE A 392 13.74 -5.36 8.85
N ASP A 393 14.50 -6.44 9.09
CA ASP A 393 15.51 -6.52 10.13
C ASP A 393 16.85 -6.01 9.58
N ASN A 394 17.20 -4.76 9.87
CA ASN A 394 18.43 -4.13 9.39
C ASN A 394 19.69 -4.76 9.99
N GLY A 395 19.58 -5.44 11.14
CA GLY A 395 20.71 -6.07 11.81
C GLY A 395 21.68 -5.10 12.47
N PHE A 396 21.29 -3.84 12.64
CA PHE A 396 22.18 -2.78 13.08
C PHE A 396 21.89 -2.36 14.53
N PRO A 397 22.95 -2.17 15.38
CA PRO A 397 22.76 -1.86 16.79
C PRO A 397 22.15 -0.48 17.00
N SER A 398 21.80 -0.16 18.24
CA SER A 398 21.29 1.16 18.62
C SER A 398 22.39 2.22 18.44
N PHE A 399 22.00 3.41 17.96
CA PHE A 399 22.87 4.58 17.94
C PHE A 399 22.87 5.29 19.30
N ASN A 400 21.72 5.27 19.98
CA ASN A 400 21.44 6.18 21.10
C ASN A 400 21.29 5.47 22.45
N GLN A 401 21.20 4.14 22.50
CA GLN A 401 21.07 3.38 23.75
C GLN A 401 22.34 2.61 24.12
N THR A 402 22.60 2.44 25.43
CA THR A 402 23.75 1.68 25.95
C THR A 402 23.28 0.64 26.96
N PRO A 403 23.55 -0.65 26.75
CA PRO A 403 24.28 -1.25 25.63
C PRO A 403 23.48 -1.17 24.32
N PRO A 404 24.20 -1.05 23.17
CA PRO A 404 23.55 -0.85 21.86
C PRO A 404 22.93 -2.13 21.26
N GLY A 405 23.23 -3.28 21.85
CA GLY A 405 22.79 -4.58 21.33
C GLY A 405 23.80 -5.21 20.36
N SER A 406 23.39 -6.31 19.76
CA SER A 406 24.19 -7.06 18.78
C SER A 406 24.21 -6.36 17.42
N GLU A 407 25.20 -6.71 16.60
CA GLU A 407 25.31 -6.30 15.21
C GLU A 407 25.35 -7.53 14.30
N ARG A 408 24.70 -7.44 13.15
CA ARG A 408 24.76 -8.43 12.08
C ARG A 408 25.22 -7.80 10.79
N THR A 409 25.98 -8.54 10.00
CA THR A 409 26.55 -8.05 8.74
C THR A 409 25.47 -7.73 7.69
N PHE A 410 24.35 -8.48 7.68
CA PHE A 410 23.36 -8.40 6.62
C PHE A 410 21.99 -8.07 7.16
N ALA A 411 21.26 -7.24 6.40
CA ALA A 411 19.85 -6.99 6.59
C ALA A 411 19.00 -8.14 6.03
N VAL A 412 17.90 -8.47 6.73
CA VAL A 412 17.07 -9.63 6.38
C VAL A 412 15.59 -9.32 6.64
N PRO A 413 14.72 -9.26 5.62
CA PRO A 413 13.27 -9.34 5.81
C PRO A 413 12.88 -10.59 6.60
N ARG A 414 12.05 -10.44 7.65
CA ARG A 414 11.61 -11.54 8.51
C ARG A 414 10.12 -11.49 8.79
N LYS A 415 9.51 -12.68 8.89
CA LYS A 415 8.11 -12.85 9.30
C LYS A 415 8.03 -13.77 10.51
N TYR A 416 7.19 -13.37 11.49
CA TYR A 416 7.02 -14.10 12.75
C TYR A 416 5.56 -14.50 12.95
N SER A 417 5.36 -15.72 13.43
CA SER A 417 4.09 -16.17 14.01
C SER A 417 4.13 -15.96 15.51
N LEU A 418 3.19 -15.15 16.02
CA LEU A 418 3.10 -14.83 17.44
C LEU A 418 2.22 -15.84 18.16
N ASN A 419 2.68 -16.39 19.28
CA ASN A 419 1.88 -17.15 20.23
C ASN A 419 1.95 -16.47 21.59
N LEU A 420 0.93 -15.66 21.88
CA LEU A 420 0.91 -14.82 23.07
C LEU A 420 0.65 -15.64 24.35
N ASN A 421 0.02 -16.81 24.26
CA ASN A 421 -0.19 -17.71 25.40
C ASN A 421 1.14 -18.28 25.91
N ASN A 422 2.01 -18.67 24.98
CA ASN A 422 3.33 -19.22 25.30
C ASN A 422 4.44 -18.14 25.30
N ARG A 423 4.08 -16.89 25.00
CA ARG A 423 5.00 -15.75 24.89
C ARG A 423 6.15 -16.01 23.94
N THR A 424 5.84 -16.51 22.74
CA THR A 424 6.84 -16.82 21.72
C THR A 424 6.55 -16.09 20.40
N ALA A 425 7.63 -15.74 19.69
CA ALA A 425 7.61 -15.23 18.31
C ALA A 425 8.45 -16.18 17.45
N SER A 426 7.79 -17.10 16.75
CA SER A 426 8.47 -18.07 15.90
C SER A 426 8.73 -17.48 14.53
N GLN A 427 10.00 -17.37 14.12
CA GLN A 427 10.36 -16.95 12.77
C GLN A 427 9.90 -18.00 11.77
N ILE A 428 9.06 -17.62 10.80
CA ILE A 428 8.49 -18.51 9.78
C ILE A 428 8.95 -18.19 8.35
N PHE A 429 9.56 -17.02 8.15
CA PHE A 429 10.14 -16.61 6.87
C PHE A 429 11.37 -15.74 7.11
N SER A 430 12.34 -15.85 6.21
CA SER A 430 13.45 -14.90 6.08
C SER A 430 13.98 -14.89 4.64
N TYR A 431 14.37 -13.71 4.16
CA TYR A 431 14.93 -13.55 2.83
C TYR A 431 16.33 -12.92 2.91
N ASN A 432 17.35 -13.79 3.08
CA ASN A 432 18.75 -13.36 3.24
C ASN A 432 19.48 -13.40 1.90
N ARG A 433 19.77 -12.22 1.36
CA ARG A 433 20.59 -12.03 0.15
C ARG A 433 22.04 -11.63 0.46
N GLN A 434 22.42 -11.59 1.71
CA GLN A 434 23.71 -11.09 2.15
C GLN A 434 23.95 -9.63 1.73
N ILE A 435 22.90 -8.81 1.78
CA ILE A 435 22.93 -7.38 1.47
C ILE A 435 23.04 -6.61 2.79
N ILE A 436 23.97 -5.66 2.83
CA ILE A 436 24.10 -4.68 3.92
C ILE A 436 23.10 -3.56 3.64
N SER A 437 22.19 -3.24 4.57
CA SER A 437 21.30 -2.07 4.52
C SER A 437 20.89 -1.71 5.96
N GLN A 438 21.70 -0.87 6.59
CA GLN A 438 21.66 -0.67 8.05
C GLN A 438 20.54 0.24 8.52
N ILE A 439 19.99 1.08 7.64
CA ILE A 439 18.97 2.07 7.95
C ILE A 439 17.87 2.03 6.90
N CYS A 440 16.73 2.68 7.18
CA CYS A 440 15.58 2.72 6.26
C CYS A 440 15.18 1.31 5.81
N SER A 441 14.70 1.17 4.55
CA SER A 441 14.35 -0.12 3.98
C SER A 441 12.98 -0.65 4.41
N SER A 442 12.42 -1.54 3.60
CA SER A 442 11.10 -2.08 3.88
C SER A 442 10.85 -3.47 3.33
N VAL A 443 9.86 -4.14 3.89
CA VAL A 443 9.22 -5.32 3.31
C VAL A 443 7.73 -5.28 3.58
N TYR A 444 6.94 -5.48 2.54
CA TYR A 444 5.48 -5.60 2.64
C TYR A 444 4.99 -6.83 1.90
N GLU A 445 3.93 -7.43 2.41
CA GLU A 445 3.22 -8.54 1.80
C GLU A 445 1.86 -8.02 1.29
N ASP A 446 1.62 -8.13 -0.02
CA ASP A 446 0.37 -7.68 -0.64
C ASP A 446 -0.71 -8.78 -0.65
N ALA A 447 -0.33 -9.97 -1.03
CA ALA A 447 -1.11 -11.20 -0.89
C ALA A 447 -0.21 -12.29 -0.30
N PRO A 448 -0.74 -13.41 0.21
CA PRO A 448 0.06 -14.43 0.86
C PRO A 448 1.34 -14.77 0.09
N ASP A 449 2.49 -14.52 0.73
CA ASP A 449 3.84 -14.77 0.24
C ASP A 449 4.23 -13.99 -1.05
N ASN A 450 3.48 -12.94 -1.43
CA ASN A 450 3.88 -11.97 -2.45
C ASN A 450 4.50 -10.75 -1.77
N TYR A 451 5.80 -10.57 -1.91
CA TYR A 451 6.53 -9.52 -1.20
C TYR A 451 7.10 -8.47 -2.13
N LEU A 452 7.10 -7.23 -1.66
CA LEU A 452 7.96 -6.15 -2.15
C LEU A 452 9.01 -5.87 -1.08
N VAL A 453 10.29 -5.95 -1.43
CA VAL A 453 11.43 -5.70 -0.55
C VAL A 453 12.22 -4.53 -1.11
N ASP A 454 12.52 -3.57 -0.25
CA ASP A 454 13.38 -2.44 -0.54
C ASP A 454 14.59 -2.46 0.39
N TYR A 455 15.79 -2.49 -0.19
CA TYR A 455 17.07 -2.25 0.48
C TYR A 455 17.50 -0.82 0.17
N ALA A 456 17.09 0.13 1.00
CA ALA A 456 17.23 1.57 0.71
C ALA A 456 18.69 2.04 0.59
N VAL A 457 19.62 1.37 1.27
CA VAL A 457 21.06 1.69 1.27
C VAL A 457 21.90 0.42 1.12
N ALA A 458 21.59 -0.38 0.09
CA ALA A 458 22.35 -1.57 -0.23
C ALA A 458 23.84 -1.23 -0.46
N GLY A 459 24.72 -2.00 0.17
CA GLY A 459 26.17 -1.73 0.21
C GLY A 459 26.64 -0.88 1.38
N GLY A 460 25.69 -0.36 2.20
CA GLY A 460 25.95 0.40 3.42
C GLY A 460 25.94 1.92 3.23
N TYR A 461 25.25 2.61 4.14
CA TYR A 461 24.98 4.05 4.04
C TYR A 461 26.22 4.96 4.13
N LEU A 462 27.34 4.45 4.66
CA LEU A 462 28.63 5.16 4.72
C LEU A 462 29.62 4.74 3.62
N SER A 463 29.24 3.83 2.72
CA SER A 463 30.17 3.23 1.77
C SER A 463 30.57 4.16 0.61
N GLY A 464 29.82 5.23 0.35
CA GLY A 464 29.98 6.08 -0.84
C GLY A 464 29.55 5.41 -2.15
N ASN A 465 29.19 4.12 -2.12
CA ASN A 465 28.71 3.32 -3.25
C ASN A 465 27.34 2.69 -2.97
N ALA A 466 26.56 3.29 -2.08
CA ALA A 466 25.22 2.82 -1.76
C ALA A 466 24.28 2.97 -2.96
N PHE A 467 23.34 2.05 -3.05
CA PHE A 467 22.24 2.08 -4.02
C PHE A 467 20.97 1.59 -3.35
N ALA A 468 19.80 2.03 -3.82
CA ALA A 468 18.54 1.43 -3.43
C ALA A 468 18.28 0.21 -4.33
N GLU A 469 17.85 -0.91 -3.76
CA GLU A 469 17.53 -2.13 -4.52
C GLU A 469 16.12 -2.61 -4.19
N ILE A 470 15.23 -2.58 -5.18
CA ILE A 470 13.86 -3.05 -5.04
C ILE A 470 13.71 -4.42 -5.66
N VAL A 471 13.19 -5.37 -4.87
CA VAL A 471 13.01 -6.77 -5.26
C VAL A 471 11.57 -7.22 -5.01
N ALA A 472 10.95 -7.87 -5.99
CA ALA A 472 9.67 -8.54 -5.80
C ALA A 472 9.82 -10.05 -5.74
N LEU A 473 9.10 -10.67 -4.80
CA LEU A 473 8.99 -12.12 -4.67
C LEU A 473 7.55 -12.54 -4.91
N GLN A 474 7.33 -13.55 -5.72
CA GLN A 474 6.03 -14.21 -5.86
C GLN A 474 5.86 -15.31 -4.79
N ALA A 475 4.65 -15.84 -4.63
CA ALA A 475 4.30 -16.82 -3.59
C ALA A 475 5.18 -18.09 -3.54
N THR A 476 5.86 -18.43 -4.61
CA THR A 476 6.84 -19.54 -4.64
C THR A 476 8.19 -19.18 -4.02
N GLY A 477 8.38 -17.92 -3.57
CA GLY A 477 9.68 -17.37 -3.12
C GLY A 477 10.62 -17.00 -4.26
N GLN A 478 10.19 -17.18 -5.52
CA GLN A 478 10.99 -16.81 -6.67
C GLN A 478 10.98 -15.28 -6.88
N ARG A 479 12.17 -14.73 -7.16
CA ARG A 479 12.33 -13.32 -7.52
C ARG A 479 11.70 -13.04 -8.88
N VAL A 480 10.80 -12.04 -8.91
CA VAL A 480 10.05 -11.61 -10.10
C VAL A 480 10.79 -10.51 -10.85
N PHE A 481 11.17 -9.45 -10.13
CA PHE A 481 12.04 -8.40 -10.65
C PHE A 481 13.09 -8.00 -9.61
N ASP A 482 14.10 -7.26 -10.08
CA ASP A 482 15.20 -6.74 -9.27
C ASP A 482 15.76 -5.50 -9.95
N TYR A 483 15.60 -4.33 -9.32
CA TYR A 483 15.99 -3.02 -9.85
C TYR A 483 16.87 -2.29 -8.85
N LYS A 484 17.91 -1.62 -9.36
CA LYS A 484 18.82 -0.80 -8.57
C LYS A 484 18.73 0.65 -9.01
N TYR A 485 18.68 1.54 -8.05
CA TYR A 485 18.62 2.99 -8.28
C TYR A 485 19.76 3.68 -7.54
N PRO A 486 20.27 4.82 -8.07
CA PRO A 486 21.14 5.67 -7.29
C PRO A 486 20.47 6.02 -5.96
N THR A 487 21.24 6.20 -4.89
CA THR A 487 20.72 6.69 -3.61
C THR A 487 21.74 7.56 -2.89
N THR A 488 21.22 8.56 -2.16
CA THR A 488 21.99 9.38 -1.25
C THR A 488 21.29 9.32 0.11
N PHE A 489 21.80 8.49 1.01
CA PHE A 489 21.27 8.36 2.37
C PHE A 489 19.76 8.05 2.40
N CYS A 490 19.31 7.08 1.62
CA CYS A 490 17.91 6.66 1.41
C CYS A 490 16.92 7.75 0.94
N GLY A 491 17.41 8.86 0.43
CA GLY A 491 16.53 9.96 -0.01
C GLY A 491 15.68 9.59 -1.23
N GLU A 492 16.16 8.76 -2.13
CA GLU A 492 15.48 8.37 -3.35
C GLU A 492 14.41 7.31 -3.11
N ILE A 493 14.70 6.31 -2.28
CA ILE A 493 13.71 5.29 -1.86
C ILE A 493 13.96 4.99 -0.39
N PHE A 494 13.17 5.63 0.44
CA PHE A 494 13.17 5.37 1.89
C PHE A 494 12.41 4.08 2.23
N ASN A 495 11.33 3.83 1.48
CA ASN A 495 10.40 2.74 1.68
C ASN A 495 9.62 2.52 0.38
N ALA A 496 9.32 1.27 0.03
CA ALA A 496 8.52 0.90 -1.13
C ALA A 496 7.33 0.02 -0.71
N LEU A 497 6.12 0.43 -1.09
CA LEU A 497 4.86 -0.20 -0.69
C LEU A 497 4.05 -0.64 -1.92
N PRO A 498 3.56 -1.90 -2.01
CA PRO A 498 2.62 -2.31 -3.06
C PRO A 498 1.33 -1.49 -2.99
N ILE A 499 0.81 -1.08 -4.15
CA ILE A 499 -0.47 -0.39 -4.27
C ILE A 499 -1.25 -0.89 -5.50
N HIS A 500 -2.55 -0.62 -5.53
CA HIS A 500 -3.46 -1.02 -6.61
C HIS A 500 -4.05 0.19 -7.30
N LEU A 501 -3.82 0.31 -8.61
CA LEU A 501 -4.36 1.36 -9.48
C LEU A 501 -5.22 0.80 -10.61
N GLU A 502 -5.45 -0.51 -10.64
CA GLU A 502 -6.07 -1.22 -11.75
C GLU A 502 -7.58 -0.98 -11.87
N GLN A 503 -8.25 -0.70 -10.73
CA GLN A 503 -9.72 -0.58 -10.69
C GLN A 503 -10.17 0.39 -9.60
N LEU A 504 -9.75 1.65 -9.70
CA LEU A 504 -10.16 2.67 -8.74
C LEU A 504 -11.62 3.09 -8.97
N SER A 505 -12.33 3.41 -7.89
CA SER A 505 -13.71 3.89 -7.94
C SER A 505 -13.87 5.16 -7.11
N PHE A 506 -14.40 6.20 -7.73
CA PHE A 506 -14.66 7.50 -7.13
C PHE A 506 -16.16 7.77 -7.11
N SER A 507 -16.75 7.81 -5.92
CA SER A 507 -18.17 8.08 -5.71
C SER A 507 -18.38 9.09 -4.59
N THR A 508 -19.55 9.71 -4.53
CA THR A 508 -19.93 10.61 -3.42
C THR A 508 -20.24 9.86 -2.11
N ALA A 509 -20.57 8.58 -2.21
CA ALA A 509 -20.66 7.74 -1.03
C ALA A 509 -19.23 7.48 -0.54
N SER A 510 -18.87 8.03 0.62
CA SER A 510 -17.69 7.55 1.33
C SER A 510 -17.86 6.03 1.48
N PRO A 511 -16.90 5.21 1.05
CA PRO A 511 -16.92 3.83 1.48
C PRO A 511 -16.95 3.86 3.00
N ALA A 512 -17.92 3.17 3.60
CA ALA A 512 -17.82 2.86 5.02
C ALA A 512 -16.40 2.30 5.25
N PHE A 513 -15.80 2.55 6.42
CA PHE A 513 -14.67 1.73 6.84
C PHE A 513 -15.17 0.29 6.79
N ALA A 514 -15.02 -0.36 5.65
CA ALA A 514 -15.19 -1.78 5.61
C ALA A 514 -14.08 -2.33 6.49
N ASP A 515 -14.43 -3.19 7.44
CA ASP A 515 -13.52 -4.12 8.11
C ASP A 515 -12.91 -5.08 7.08
N THR A 516 -12.27 -4.54 6.05
CA THR A 516 -11.39 -5.30 5.20
C THR A 516 -10.01 -5.08 5.78
N ALA A 517 -9.63 -6.00 6.65
CA ALA A 517 -8.23 -6.30 6.88
C ALA A 517 -7.53 -6.38 5.52
N PRO A 518 -6.24 -5.99 5.46
CA PRO A 518 -5.45 -6.02 4.24
C PRO A 518 -5.51 -7.36 3.55
#